data_205821c800b761412feb359606e847c2
#
_entry.id   205821c800b761412feb359606e847c2
#
_cell.length_a   1.000
_cell.length_b   1.000
_cell.length_c   1.000
_cell.angle_alpha   90.00
_cell.angle_beta   90.00
_cell.angle_gamma   90.00
#
_symmetry.space_group_name_H-M   'P 1'
#
loop_
_entity.id
_entity.type
_entity.pdbx_description
1 polymer ?
#
loop_
_entity_poly.entity_id
_entity_poly.type
_entity_poly.pdbx_seq_one_letter_code
_entity_poly.pdbx_strand_id
1 'polypeptide(L)'
;MSTPTLQTGHVGLNVTDLARSIAFYRQVFDFEVVREQTTGDRRYALLGREGTLMVTLWQQSGGAFATDRPGLHHLSFQVPDVEAVHRAEKVLRELGATLVYDGVVPHGEGASSGGVFFTDPDGIRLEIYAPSGAGAAPAPTQGAPTCGFF
;
A
#
# COMPACT_ATOMS: atom_id res chain seq x y z
N MET A 1 -17.87 6.94 31.25
CA MET A 1 -16.89 5.94 30.75
C MET A 1 -16.20 6.51 29.51
N SER A 2 -14.89 6.43 29.47
CA SER A 2 -14.14 6.81 28.25
C SER A 2 -14.24 5.69 27.21
N THR A 3 -14.36 6.08 25.94
CA THR A 3 -14.29 5.13 24.83
C THR A 3 -12.86 4.60 24.71
N PRO A 4 -12.68 3.28 24.55
CA PRO A 4 -11.33 2.74 24.33
C PRO A 4 -10.67 3.36 23.10
N THR A 5 -9.36 3.53 23.14
CA THR A 5 -8.60 3.96 21.98
C THR A 5 -8.65 2.88 20.91
N LEU A 6 -9.05 3.26 19.70
CA LEU A 6 -9.06 2.36 18.56
C LEU A 6 -7.74 2.45 17.82
N GLN A 7 -7.26 1.32 17.32
CA GLN A 7 -6.14 1.23 16.40
C GLN A 7 -6.58 0.40 15.20
N THR A 8 -6.01 0.68 14.04
CA THR A 8 -6.18 -0.20 12.90
C THR A 8 -5.58 -1.57 13.27
N GLY A 9 -6.38 -2.63 13.11
CA GLY A 9 -5.91 -3.99 13.31
C GLY A 9 -5.07 -4.43 12.11
N HIS A 10 -5.56 -5.37 11.35
CA HIS A 10 -4.98 -5.71 10.05
C HIS A 10 -5.97 -5.39 8.94
N VAL A 11 -5.48 -5.31 7.70
CA VAL A 11 -6.31 -5.12 6.51
C VAL A 11 -6.31 -6.40 5.70
N GLY A 12 -7.49 -6.91 5.38
CA GLY A 12 -7.64 -8.08 4.51
C GLY A 12 -7.82 -7.67 3.05
N LEU A 13 -6.99 -8.23 2.18
CA LEU A 13 -7.05 -8.00 0.74
C LEU A 13 -7.40 -9.30 0.02
N ASN A 14 -8.31 -9.20 -0.94
CA ASN A 14 -8.66 -10.31 -1.81
C ASN A 14 -7.80 -10.23 -3.07
N VAL A 15 -7.05 -11.29 -3.36
CA VAL A 15 -6.08 -11.34 -4.45
C VAL A 15 -6.39 -12.47 -5.41
N THR A 16 -5.86 -12.38 -6.63
CA THR A 16 -6.09 -13.39 -7.67
C THR A 16 -5.01 -14.46 -7.73
N ASP A 17 -3.78 -14.12 -7.31
CA ASP A 17 -2.63 -15.03 -7.32
C ASP A 17 -1.83 -14.81 -6.05
N LEU A 18 -1.99 -15.72 -5.09
CA LEU A 18 -1.42 -15.56 -3.76
C LEU A 18 0.11 -15.51 -3.78
N ALA A 19 0.76 -16.40 -4.55
CA ALA A 19 2.23 -16.44 -4.60
C ALA A 19 2.81 -15.12 -5.14
N ARG A 20 2.20 -14.58 -6.18
CA ARG A 20 2.60 -13.30 -6.77
C ARG A 20 2.40 -12.15 -5.76
N SER A 21 1.28 -12.12 -5.07
CA SER A 21 0.99 -11.09 -4.08
C SER A 21 1.92 -11.19 -2.86
N ILE A 22 2.18 -12.38 -2.34
CA ILE A 22 3.14 -12.58 -1.25
C ILE A 22 4.51 -12.00 -1.64
N ALA A 23 5.01 -12.34 -2.83
CA ALA A 23 6.31 -11.86 -3.29
C ALA A 23 6.35 -10.33 -3.37
N PHE A 24 5.30 -9.70 -3.90
CA PHE A 24 5.19 -8.25 -4.02
C PHE A 24 5.21 -7.56 -2.65
N TYR A 25 4.32 -7.97 -1.74
CA TYR A 25 4.20 -7.33 -0.43
C TYR A 25 5.44 -7.55 0.44
N ARG A 26 6.10 -8.69 0.33
CA ARG A 26 7.36 -8.92 1.04
C ARG A 26 8.47 -8.01 0.52
N GLN A 27 8.60 -7.86 -0.78
CA GLN A 27 9.68 -7.05 -1.38
C GLN A 27 9.47 -5.56 -1.16
N VAL A 28 8.24 -5.07 -1.28
CA VAL A 28 7.94 -3.64 -1.15
C VAL A 28 7.92 -3.18 0.30
N PHE A 29 7.31 -3.96 1.19
CA PHE A 29 7.05 -3.55 2.57
C PHE A 29 7.95 -4.24 3.59
N ASP A 30 8.81 -5.16 3.15
CA ASP A 30 9.64 -5.97 4.04
C ASP A 30 8.80 -6.76 5.07
N PHE A 31 7.65 -7.24 4.64
CA PHE A 31 6.79 -8.07 5.49
C PHE A 31 7.35 -9.47 5.65
N GLU A 32 7.14 -10.02 6.83
CA GLU A 32 7.37 -11.41 7.15
C GLU A 32 6.07 -12.21 7.01
N VAL A 33 6.17 -13.45 6.54
CA VAL A 33 5.03 -14.37 6.51
C VAL A 33 4.87 -14.97 7.91
N VAL A 34 3.79 -14.60 8.59
CA VAL A 34 3.46 -15.13 9.92
C VAL A 34 2.86 -16.52 9.80
N ARG A 35 2.00 -16.70 8.81
CA ARG A 35 1.35 -17.98 8.51
C ARG A 35 0.87 -17.96 7.07
N GLU A 36 0.92 -19.10 6.41
CA GLU A 36 0.40 -19.22 5.04
C GLU A 36 -0.14 -20.62 4.76
N GLN A 37 -1.05 -20.68 3.80
CA GLN A 37 -1.45 -21.89 3.10
C GLN A 37 -1.53 -21.58 1.63
N THR A 38 -0.60 -22.15 0.86
CA THR A 38 -0.42 -21.79 -0.56
C THR A 38 -1.00 -22.84 -1.51
N THR A 39 -1.50 -23.94 -0.99
CA THR A 39 -2.08 -25.05 -1.78
C THR A 39 -3.48 -25.39 -1.32
N GLY A 40 -4.23 -26.13 -2.14
CA GLY A 40 -5.60 -26.53 -1.84
C GLY A 40 -6.61 -25.42 -2.11
N ASP A 41 -7.79 -25.51 -1.52
CA ASP A 41 -8.93 -24.65 -1.81
C ASP A 41 -8.98 -23.40 -0.93
N ARG A 42 -8.21 -23.38 0.17
CA ARG A 42 -8.22 -22.29 1.16
C ARG A 42 -6.84 -21.66 1.21
N ARG A 43 -6.56 -20.79 0.24
CA ARG A 43 -5.25 -20.16 0.09
C ARG A 43 -5.23 -18.78 0.73
N TYR A 44 -4.28 -18.56 1.63
CA TYR A 44 -4.13 -17.29 2.33
C TYR A 44 -2.71 -17.11 2.83
N ALA A 45 -2.38 -15.86 3.18
CA ALA A 45 -1.15 -15.51 3.88
C ALA A 45 -1.39 -14.39 4.89
N LEU A 46 -0.78 -14.52 6.05
CA LEU A 46 -0.79 -13.49 7.08
C LEU A 46 0.58 -12.83 7.10
N LEU A 47 0.63 -11.54 6.83
CA LEU A 47 1.87 -10.76 6.68
C LEU A 47 1.98 -9.71 7.77
N GLY A 48 3.18 -9.55 8.31
CA GLY A 48 3.41 -8.57 9.36
C GLY A 48 4.87 -8.14 9.48
N ARG A 49 5.14 -7.30 10.45
CA ARG A 49 6.47 -6.81 10.78
C ARG A 49 6.62 -6.70 12.29
N GLU A 50 7.78 -7.14 12.80
CA GLU A 50 8.13 -6.97 14.21
C GLU A 50 7.05 -7.44 15.17
N GLY A 51 6.44 -8.60 14.87
CA GLY A 51 5.39 -9.20 15.68
C GLY A 51 4.00 -8.60 15.52
N THR A 52 3.82 -7.61 14.63
CA THR A 52 2.53 -6.97 14.38
C THR A 52 1.98 -7.45 13.04
N LEU A 53 0.78 -8.05 13.07
CA LEU A 53 0.05 -8.42 11.86
C LEU A 53 -0.43 -7.15 11.15
N MET A 54 -0.14 -7.03 9.86
CA MET A 54 -0.42 -5.82 9.08
C MET A 54 -1.44 -6.08 7.96
N VAL A 55 -1.18 -7.08 7.12
CA VAL A 55 -1.99 -7.38 5.94
C VAL A 55 -2.25 -8.87 5.88
N THR A 56 -3.48 -9.22 5.55
CA THR A 56 -3.84 -10.61 5.26
C THR A 56 -4.26 -10.72 3.80
N LEU A 57 -3.73 -11.73 3.11
CA LEU A 57 -4.01 -11.97 1.69
C LEU A 57 -4.87 -13.21 1.55
N TRP A 58 -5.96 -13.08 0.79
CA TRP A 58 -6.93 -14.15 0.57
C TRP A 58 -7.12 -14.36 -0.93
N GLN A 59 -6.81 -15.55 -1.44
CA GLN A 59 -7.04 -15.85 -2.85
C GLN A 59 -8.48 -16.32 -3.06
N GLN A 60 -9.39 -15.36 -3.13
CA GLN A 60 -10.83 -15.62 -3.25
C GLN A 60 -11.46 -14.80 -4.37
N SER A 61 -10.67 -14.29 -5.32
CA SER A 61 -11.18 -13.47 -6.41
C SER A 61 -10.52 -13.77 -7.74
N GLY A 62 -11.19 -13.34 -8.80
CA GLY A 62 -10.65 -13.24 -10.15
C GLY A 62 -10.89 -11.85 -10.69
N GLY A 63 -10.17 -11.45 -11.73
CA GLY A 63 -10.30 -10.15 -12.36
C GLY A 63 -9.47 -9.06 -11.68
N ALA A 64 -9.65 -7.82 -12.11
CA ALA A 64 -8.92 -6.66 -11.62
C ALA A 64 -9.64 -5.96 -10.48
N PHE A 65 -8.88 -5.23 -9.66
CA PHE A 65 -9.43 -4.38 -8.62
C PHE A 65 -10.36 -3.32 -9.23
N ALA A 66 -11.58 -3.22 -8.70
CA ALA A 66 -12.58 -2.27 -9.18
C ALA A 66 -12.45 -0.93 -8.44
N THR A 67 -12.35 0.17 -9.20
CA THR A 67 -12.24 1.53 -8.65
C THR A 67 -13.56 2.30 -8.70
N ASP A 68 -14.61 1.71 -9.25
CA ASP A 68 -15.93 2.32 -9.47
C ASP A 68 -17.04 1.69 -8.62
N ARG A 69 -16.67 0.92 -7.61
CA ARG A 69 -17.60 0.25 -6.69
C ARG A 69 -17.27 0.56 -5.24
N PRO A 70 -18.27 0.53 -4.34
CA PRO A 70 -18.01 0.71 -2.92
C PRO A 70 -17.01 -0.34 -2.38
N GLY A 71 -16.10 0.11 -1.53
CA GLY A 71 -15.10 -0.76 -0.91
C GLY A 71 -13.82 0.01 -0.64
N LEU A 72 -12.70 -0.67 -0.67
CA LEU A 72 -11.40 -0.06 -0.49
C LEU A 72 -11.12 0.94 -1.60
N HIS A 73 -10.83 2.20 -1.26
CA HIS A 73 -10.37 3.20 -2.22
C HIS A 73 -8.87 3.06 -2.45
N HIS A 74 -8.12 3.03 -1.36
CA HIS A 74 -6.68 2.78 -1.36
C HIS A 74 -6.25 2.37 0.04
N LEU A 75 -5.03 1.87 0.16
CA LEU A 75 -4.42 1.48 1.43
C LEU A 75 -3.11 2.24 1.59
N SER A 76 -2.95 2.90 2.74
CA SER A 76 -1.83 3.79 3.02
C SER A 76 -0.96 3.23 4.14
N PHE A 77 0.36 3.30 3.96
CA PHE A 77 1.35 2.95 4.97
C PHE A 77 2.25 4.14 5.22
N GLN A 78 2.52 4.42 6.49
CA GLN A 78 3.41 5.50 6.89
C GLN A 78 4.79 4.95 7.22
N VAL A 79 5.82 5.64 6.73
CA VAL A 79 7.23 5.42 7.11
C VAL A 79 7.77 6.65 7.81
N PRO A 80 8.88 6.55 8.58
CA PRO A 80 9.36 7.67 9.40
C PRO A 80 9.85 8.88 8.62
N ASP A 81 10.44 8.67 7.45
CA ASP A 81 11.11 9.74 6.70
C ASP A 81 11.01 9.54 5.18
N VAL A 82 11.32 10.58 4.42
CA VAL A 82 11.24 10.56 2.97
C VAL A 82 12.30 9.65 2.34
N GLU A 83 13.42 9.42 2.99
CA GLU A 83 14.44 8.49 2.53
C GLU A 83 13.90 7.07 2.47
N ALA A 84 13.06 6.69 3.44
CA ALA A 84 12.37 5.39 3.39
C ALA A 84 11.38 5.31 2.23
N VAL A 85 10.71 6.42 1.88
CA VAL A 85 9.84 6.48 0.69
C VAL A 85 10.67 6.29 -0.57
N HIS A 86 11.83 6.94 -0.70
CA HIS A 86 12.71 6.79 -1.86
C HIS A 86 13.25 5.36 -1.99
N ARG A 87 13.55 4.69 -0.88
CA ARG A 87 13.95 3.27 -0.92
C ARG A 87 12.82 2.38 -1.46
N ALA A 88 11.58 2.64 -1.03
CA ALA A 88 10.42 1.93 -1.54
C ALA A 88 10.19 2.20 -3.04
N GLU A 89 10.33 3.44 -3.47
CA GLU A 89 10.24 3.82 -4.89
C GLU A 89 11.25 3.03 -5.73
N LYS A 90 12.48 2.92 -5.26
CA LYS A 90 13.52 2.16 -5.95
C LYS A 90 13.12 0.69 -6.14
N VAL A 91 12.64 0.05 -5.08
CA VAL A 91 12.17 -1.34 -5.14
C VAL A 91 11.01 -1.48 -6.12
N LEU A 92 10.04 -0.56 -6.08
CA LEU A 92 8.90 -0.56 -6.99
C LEU A 92 9.34 -0.46 -8.46
N ARG A 93 10.29 0.41 -8.77
CA ARG A 93 10.82 0.56 -10.12
C ARG A 93 11.57 -0.70 -10.57
N GLU A 94 12.36 -1.30 -9.69
CA GLU A 94 13.06 -2.56 -9.98
C GLU A 94 12.10 -3.73 -10.25
N LEU A 95 10.96 -3.75 -9.57
CA LEU A 95 9.90 -4.74 -9.79
C LEU A 95 9.06 -4.46 -11.05
N GLY A 96 9.20 -3.30 -11.67
CA GLY A 96 8.34 -2.89 -12.77
C GLY A 96 6.91 -2.57 -12.33
N ALA A 97 6.70 -2.19 -11.06
CA ALA A 97 5.39 -1.84 -10.54
C ALA A 97 4.85 -0.58 -11.21
N THR A 98 3.53 -0.47 -11.31
CA THR A 98 2.87 0.70 -11.87
C THR A 98 2.84 1.83 -10.83
N LEU A 99 3.52 2.94 -11.14
CA LEU A 99 3.44 4.16 -10.35
C LEU A 99 2.32 5.04 -10.90
N VAL A 100 1.45 5.53 -10.00
CA VAL A 100 0.34 6.42 -10.38
C VAL A 100 0.85 7.81 -10.77
N TYR A 101 1.82 8.32 -10.00
CA TYR A 101 2.54 9.56 -10.28
C TYR A 101 4.03 9.25 -10.43
N ASP A 102 4.77 10.14 -11.10
CA ASP A 102 6.18 9.93 -11.34
C ASP A 102 7.01 10.30 -10.09
N GLY A 103 7.24 9.30 -9.24
CA GLY A 103 8.05 9.43 -8.04
C GLY A 103 7.30 9.95 -6.81
N VAL A 104 8.06 10.53 -5.90
CA VAL A 104 7.55 11.05 -4.62
C VAL A 104 6.87 12.39 -4.85
N VAL A 105 5.62 12.50 -4.42
CA VAL A 105 4.80 13.70 -4.56
C VAL A 105 4.16 14.08 -3.23
N PRO A 106 3.91 15.39 -2.99
CA PRO A 106 3.22 15.83 -1.77
C PRO A 106 1.74 15.43 -1.77
N HIS A 107 1.17 15.33 -0.58
CA HIS A 107 -0.25 14.99 -0.39
C HIS A 107 -1.21 16.06 -0.92
N GLY A 108 -0.74 17.26 -1.12
CA GLY A 108 -1.51 18.38 -1.64
C GLY A 108 -0.63 19.59 -1.80
N GLU A 109 -1.21 20.67 -2.34
CA GLU A 109 -0.49 21.93 -2.53
C GLU A 109 0.04 22.46 -1.20
N GLY A 110 1.34 22.74 -1.12
CA GLY A 110 1.99 23.25 0.08
C GLY A 110 2.19 22.24 1.20
N ALA A 111 1.82 20.98 1.01
CA ALA A 111 2.02 19.94 2.02
C ALA A 111 3.48 19.51 2.08
N SER A 112 4.00 19.28 3.29
CA SER A 112 5.30 18.66 3.50
C SER A 112 5.21 17.13 3.52
N SER A 113 4.06 16.57 3.90
CA SER A 113 3.81 15.14 3.83
C SER A 113 3.57 14.69 2.40
N GLY A 114 3.95 13.49 2.10
CA GLY A 114 3.73 12.89 0.79
C GLY A 114 4.50 11.60 0.63
N GLY A 115 4.36 10.99 -0.52
CA GLY A 115 4.95 9.69 -0.75
C GLY A 115 4.86 9.22 -2.19
N VAL A 116 4.98 7.93 -2.36
CA VAL A 116 4.86 7.24 -3.63
C VAL A 116 3.53 6.51 -3.70
N PHE A 117 2.85 6.65 -4.85
CA PHE A 117 1.51 6.11 -5.12
C PHE A 117 1.62 5.09 -6.24
N PHE A 118 1.11 3.89 -6.00
CA PHE A 118 1.31 2.76 -6.91
C PHE A 118 0.16 1.76 -6.80
N THR A 119 0.21 0.74 -7.63
CA THR A 119 -0.74 -0.37 -7.54
C THR A 119 -0.01 -1.68 -7.31
N ASP A 120 -0.68 -2.61 -6.63
CA ASP A 120 -0.19 -3.97 -6.50
C ASP A 120 -0.45 -4.78 -7.79
N PRO A 121 -0.05 -6.06 -7.86
CA PRO A 121 -0.27 -6.87 -9.06
C PRO A 121 -1.72 -7.03 -9.50
N ASP A 122 -2.68 -6.86 -8.60
CA ASP A 122 -4.13 -6.92 -8.92
C ASP A 122 -4.74 -5.56 -9.21
N GLY A 123 -3.94 -4.49 -9.17
CA GLY A 123 -4.42 -3.12 -9.38
C GLY A 123 -4.92 -2.44 -8.12
N ILE A 124 -4.74 -3.04 -6.94
CA ILE A 124 -5.11 -2.42 -5.67
C ILE A 124 -4.23 -1.18 -5.45
N ARG A 125 -4.87 -0.04 -5.15
CA ARG A 125 -4.21 1.25 -4.97
C ARG A 125 -3.53 1.31 -3.60
N LEU A 126 -2.26 1.65 -3.61
CA LEU A 126 -1.40 1.70 -2.42
C LEU A 126 -0.62 3.00 -2.37
N GLU A 127 -0.27 3.43 -1.16
CA GLU A 127 0.71 4.49 -0.96
C GLU A 127 1.65 4.17 0.20
N ILE A 128 2.87 4.66 0.08
CA ILE A 128 3.84 4.74 1.16
C ILE A 128 4.22 6.20 1.30
N TYR A 129 4.00 6.77 2.48
CA TYR A 129 4.26 8.20 2.70
C TYR A 129 5.05 8.47 3.96
N ALA A 130 5.67 9.64 3.98
CA ALA A 130 6.33 10.22 5.15
C ALA A 130 5.62 11.49 5.60
N PRO A 131 5.64 11.81 6.91
CA PRO A 131 4.97 13.00 7.43
C PRO A 131 5.58 14.32 6.94
N SER A 132 6.83 14.29 6.46
CA SER A 132 7.54 15.47 5.98
C SER A 132 8.59 15.09 4.94
N GLY A 133 9.13 16.09 4.25
CA GLY A 133 10.21 15.91 3.28
C GLY A 133 9.75 15.75 1.83
N ALA A 134 8.45 15.74 1.56
CA ALA A 134 7.92 15.55 0.21
C ALA A 134 7.54 16.86 -0.51
N GLY A 135 7.80 18.01 0.11
CA GLY A 135 7.38 19.32 -0.43
C GLY A 135 8.21 19.86 -1.58
N ALA A 136 9.28 19.18 -1.99
CA ALA A 136 10.16 19.65 -3.07
C ALA A 136 9.52 19.53 -4.47
N ALA A 137 8.60 18.59 -4.65
CA ALA A 137 7.89 18.40 -5.92
C ALA A 137 6.54 19.14 -5.88
N PRO A 138 5.99 19.55 -7.04
CA PRO A 138 4.65 20.11 -7.09
C PRO A 138 3.61 19.02 -6.84
N ALA A 139 2.47 19.42 -6.24
CA ALA A 139 1.34 18.51 -6.10
C ALA A 139 0.78 18.12 -7.47
N PRO A 140 0.49 16.85 -7.72
CA PRO A 140 0.02 16.40 -9.04
C PRO A 140 -1.39 16.88 -9.36
N THR A 141 -2.19 17.20 -8.33
CA THR A 141 -3.58 17.64 -8.51
C THR A 141 -3.81 18.93 -7.73
N GLN A 142 -4.41 19.93 -8.38
CA GLN A 142 -4.80 21.17 -7.72
C GLN A 142 -6.20 21.05 -7.15
N GLY A 143 -6.41 21.63 -5.96
CA GLY A 143 -7.73 21.70 -5.33
C GLY A 143 -8.24 20.39 -4.74
N ALA A 144 -7.44 19.33 -4.72
CA ALA A 144 -7.81 18.03 -4.17
C ALA A 144 -6.59 17.30 -3.58
N PRO A 145 -6.81 16.44 -2.57
CA PRO A 145 -5.73 15.62 -2.02
C PRO A 145 -5.17 14.63 -3.05
N THR A 146 -3.86 14.44 -3.04
CA THR A 146 -3.16 13.50 -3.92
C THR A 146 -3.66 12.07 -3.73
N CYS A 147 -4.00 11.69 -2.49
CA CYS A 147 -4.50 10.33 -2.19
C CYS A 147 -5.91 10.05 -2.74
N GLY A 148 -6.51 10.99 -3.45
CA GLY A 148 -7.72 10.75 -4.23
C GLY A 148 -7.49 9.96 -5.51
N PHE A 149 -6.24 9.84 -5.95
CA PHE A 149 -5.88 9.11 -7.18
C PHE A 149 -6.57 9.68 -8.43
N PHE A 150 -6.70 11.01 -8.48
CA PHE A 150 -7.32 11.71 -9.61
C PHE A 150 -6.41 11.81 -10.83
#